data_3ab91adf379692199cac14de34abc4ac
#
_entry.id   3ab91adf379692199cac14de34abc4ac
#
_cell.length_a   1.000
_cell.length_b   1.000
_cell.length_c   1.000
_cell.angle_alpha   90.00
_cell.angle_beta   90.00
_cell.angle_gamma   90.00
#
_symmetry.space_group_name_H-M   'P 1'
#
loop_
_entity.id
_entity.type
_entity.pdbx_description
1 polymer ?
#
loop_
_entity_poly.entity_id
_entity_poly.type
_entity_poly.pdbx_seq_one_letter_code
_entity_poly.pdbx_strand_id
1 'polypeptide(L)'
;MKAQSISTGGESLGLAADTARDASTGADEWALEVEKRICKVPVGMHGWRIDRALAQLIPEFSRSYLQQLMADGAVEVRGVAQSKASARIAAGDHLHVELRPTQQAQAFVPEAMTLDVVFEDADLLVIHKPAGLVVHPAAGNWTGTLLNGLLAHHAGAASLPRAGIVHRLDKDTSGLMLVGKSRQAVEALVRAIAAREVSRQYLALAHGRWKGLGDQHVDQPIGRDVHNRLRMAVVRVEGGSSKTAQTTVRLLDTCDQASLVACKLHTGRTHQIRVHMAWLGHPLVGDTLYGGRVLWGMARQSLHAARLELKHPISGQPLLFRSTPPADMLLALESSGLHYNAESWDSELAA
;
A
#
# COMPACT_ATOMS: atom_id res chain seq x y z
N MET A 1 -30.90 -9.08 -75.73
CA MET A 1 -31.01 -7.72 -76.34
C MET A 1 -29.89 -6.90 -75.72
N LYS A 2 -28.94 -6.63 -76.55
CA LYS A 2 -28.13 -5.41 -76.81
C LYS A 2 -27.61 -4.70 -75.51
N ALA A 3 -26.34 -4.78 -75.19
CA ALA A 3 -25.15 -4.20 -75.88
C ALA A 3 -25.06 -2.67 -75.68
N GLN A 4 -24.02 -2.21 -75.07
CA GLN A 4 -22.85 -1.45 -75.59
C GLN A 4 -22.16 -0.78 -74.41
N SER A 5 -20.97 -1.14 -73.97
CA SER A 5 -19.62 -0.77 -74.42
C SER A 5 -19.45 0.70 -74.81
N ILE A 6 -18.55 1.40 -74.13
CA ILE A 6 -17.49 2.19 -74.72
C ILE A 6 -16.39 2.43 -73.66
N SER A 7 -15.20 2.10 -74.14
CA SER A 7 -13.85 2.23 -73.61
C SER A 7 -13.30 3.65 -73.84
N THR A 8 -12.31 4.00 -73.04
CA THR A 8 -11.03 4.68 -73.30
C THR A 8 -10.54 5.21 -71.97
N GLY A 9 -9.39 5.01 -71.47
CA GLY A 9 -8.08 4.83 -72.01
C GLY A 9 -7.14 5.74 -71.22
N GLY A 10 -6.02 5.24 -70.83
CA GLY A 10 -4.84 6.08 -70.62
C GLY A 10 -4.19 5.99 -69.25
N GLU A 11 -3.11 5.21 -69.22
CA GLU A 11 -1.75 5.48 -68.72
C GLU A 11 -1.54 5.63 -67.18
N SER A 12 -1.00 4.63 -66.58
CA SER A 12 0.38 4.33 -66.09
C SER A 12 1.12 5.45 -65.38
N LEU A 13 1.61 5.08 -64.19
CA LEU A 13 2.91 5.22 -63.52
C LEU A 13 2.63 5.26 -62.03
N GLY A 14 2.91 4.28 -61.26
CA GLY A 14 4.18 3.85 -60.71
C GLY A 14 4.56 4.71 -59.53
N LEU A 15 4.41 4.19 -58.34
CA LEU A 15 5.47 4.12 -57.34
C LEU A 15 4.94 3.48 -56.03
N ALA A 16 5.56 2.39 -55.66
CA ALA A 16 5.48 1.83 -54.32
C ALA A 16 6.11 2.82 -53.32
N ALA A 17 5.45 3.03 -52.20
CA ALA A 17 6.08 3.51 -50.98
C ALA A 17 5.24 3.06 -49.79
N ASP A 18 5.66 2.01 -49.18
CA ASP A 18 5.96 1.81 -47.81
C ASP A 18 5.34 2.88 -46.86
N THR A 19 4.31 2.50 -46.10
CA THR A 19 3.96 3.14 -44.87
C THR A 19 3.67 2.06 -43.83
N ALA A 20 4.77 1.49 -43.32
CA ALA A 20 4.78 1.02 -41.93
C ALA A 20 4.52 2.23 -41.04
N ARG A 21 3.30 2.44 -40.60
CA ARG A 21 2.99 3.38 -39.56
C ARG A 21 3.37 2.79 -38.23
N ASP A 22 4.47 3.30 -37.74
CA ASP A 22 5.02 3.30 -36.42
C ASP A 22 3.92 3.46 -35.34
N ALA A 23 3.70 2.38 -34.57
CA ALA A 23 2.84 2.35 -33.40
C ALA A 23 3.66 2.66 -32.14
N SER A 24 4.43 3.77 -32.14
CA SER A 24 5.24 4.21 -31.01
C SER A 24 5.08 5.70 -30.68
N THR A 25 3.84 6.17 -30.55
CA THR A 25 3.59 7.55 -30.05
C THR A 25 2.30 7.55 -29.24
N GLY A 26 2.36 7.06 -28.05
CA GLY A 26 1.23 7.07 -27.10
C GLY A 26 1.64 7.02 -25.63
N ALA A 27 2.94 6.97 -25.34
CA ALA A 27 3.43 6.82 -23.95
C ALA A 27 3.99 8.12 -23.33
N ASP A 28 4.13 9.20 -24.10
CA ASP A 28 4.82 10.41 -23.64
C ASP A 28 3.92 11.63 -23.40
N GLU A 29 2.61 11.49 -23.46
CA GLU A 29 1.69 12.65 -23.39
C GLU A 29 1.18 12.97 -21.98
N TRP A 30 1.68 12.28 -20.93
CA TRP A 30 1.35 12.54 -19.52
C TRP A 30 2.54 13.05 -18.71
N ALA A 31 3.59 13.53 -19.35
CA ALA A 31 4.58 14.35 -18.65
C ALA A 31 3.88 15.63 -18.22
N LEU A 32 3.46 15.70 -16.94
CA LEU A 32 2.93 16.91 -16.32
C LEU A 32 3.96 18.03 -16.59
N GLU A 33 3.63 18.98 -17.47
CA GLU A 33 4.44 20.15 -17.71
C GLU A 33 4.71 20.80 -16.36
N VAL A 34 5.98 20.85 -15.96
CA VAL A 34 6.39 21.50 -14.72
C VAL A 34 6.21 22.98 -14.93
N GLU A 35 5.20 23.56 -14.29
CA GLU A 35 4.96 25.00 -14.34
C GLU A 35 6.16 25.74 -13.73
N LYS A 36 6.77 26.66 -14.50
CA LYS A 36 7.89 27.49 -14.05
C LYS A 36 7.42 28.92 -13.84
N ARG A 37 7.72 29.46 -12.68
CA ARG A 37 7.45 30.87 -12.37
C ARG A 37 8.72 31.63 -12.08
N ILE A 38 8.76 32.88 -12.56
CA ILE A 38 9.84 33.83 -12.27
C ILE A 38 9.24 34.98 -11.49
N CYS A 39 9.69 35.15 -10.26
CA CYS A 39 9.23 36.23 -9.38
C CYS A 39 10.37 37.21 -9.12
N LYS A 40 10.18 38.51 -9.43
CA LYS A 40 11.12 39.57 -9.07
C LYS A 40 10.84 40.05 -7.65
N VAL A 41 11.87 40.11 -6.80
CA VAL A 41 11.74 40.51 -5.41
C VAL A 41 11.53 42.04 -5.34
N PRO A 42 10.38 42.53 -4.80
CA PRO A 42 10.11 43.95 -4.61
C PRO A 42 11.06 44.60 -3.57
N VAL A 43 11.22 45.90 -3.64
CA VAL A 43 12.07 46.68 -2.70
C VAL A 43 11.65 46.46 -1.24
N GLY A 44 10.34 46.38 -0.95
CA GLY A 44 9.80 46.16 0.40
C GLY A 44 10.09 44.76 0.99
N MET A 45 10.63 43.85 0.20
CA MET A 45 11.02 42.53 0.67
C MET A 45 12.53 42.33 0.80
N HIS A 46 13.31 43.41 0.70
CA HIS A 46 14.75 43.37 0.92
C HIS A 46 15.09 42.81 2.31
N GLY A 47 15.97 41.80 2.37
CA GLY A 47 16.38 41.16 3.62
C GLY A 47 15.35 40.18 4.20
N TRP A 48 14.22 39.92 3.53
CA TRP A 48 13.28 38.92 4.00
C TRP A 48 13.84 37.50 3.84
N ARG A 49 13.29 36.59 4.67
CA ARG A 49 13.51 35.16 4.46
C ARG A 49 12.82 34.76 3.17
N ILE A 50 13.50 33.93 2.38
CA ILE A 50 12.99 33.46 1.08
C ILE A 50 11.65 32.70 1.20
N ASP A 51 11.47 31.86 2.24
CA ASP A 51 10.23 31.14 2.47
C ASP A 51 9.02 32.01 2.74
N ARG A 52 9.26 33.18 3.40
CA ARG A 52 8.22 34.20 3.65
C ARG A 52 7.90 34.99 2.39
N ALA A 53 8.94 35.36 1.63
CA ALA A 53 8.76 36.13 0.41
C ALA A 53 8.03 35.30 -0.66
N LEU A 54 8.40 34.02 -0.85
CA LEU A 54 7.73 33.14 -1.77
C LEU A 54 6.24 32.99 -1.43
N ALA A 55 5.88 32.80 -0.16
CA ALA A 55 4.48 32.67 0.26
C ALA A 55 3.65 33.94 -0.03
N GLN A 56 4.28 35.08 -0.16
CA GLN A 56 3.61 36.34 -0.53
C GLN A 56 3.61 36.59 -2.04
N LEU A 57 4.64 36.14 -2.76
CA LEU A 57 4.76 36.28 -4.21
C LEU A 57 3.92 35.22 -4.97
N ILE A 58 3.66 34.08 -4.35
CA ILE A 58 2.89 32.96 -4.91
C ILE A 58 1.86 32.53 -3.87
N PRO A 59 0.84 33.36 -3.59
CA PRO A 59 -0.08 33.19 -2.47
C PRO A 59 -1.04 32.00 -2.60
N GLU A 60 -1.20 31.43 -3.80
CA GLU A 60 -2.01 30.24 -4.06
C GLU A 60 -1.42 28.96 -3.46
N PHE A 61 -0.14 28.98 -3.05
CA PHE A 61 0.52 27.83 -2.45
C PHE A 61 0.85 28.04 -0.97
N SER A 62 0.74 26.97 -0.19
CA SER A 62 1.10 27.01 1.23
C SER A 62 2.61 27.22 1.43
N ARG A 63 2.98 27.90 2.52
CA ARG A 63 4.38 28.10 2.87
C ARG A 63 5.14 26.77 3.05
N SER A 64 4.49 25.75 3.58
CA SER A 64 5.09 24.42 3.74
C SER A 64 5.40 23.75 2.40
N TYR A 65 4.53 23.90 1.42
CA TYR A 65 4.78 23.42 0.07
C TYR A 65 5.98 24.12 -0.57
N LEU A 66 6.05 25.45 -0.48
CA LEU A 66 7.16 26.22 -1.01
C LEU A 66 8.50 25.90 -0.32
N GLN A 67 8.48 25.58 0.98
CA GLN A 67 9.65 25.06 1.69
C GLN A 67 10.07 23.67 1.20
N GLN A 68 9.11 22.81 0.85
CA GLN A 68 9.41 21.51 0.27
C GLN A 68 10.06 21.66 -1.11
N LEU A 69 9.53 22.51 -1.99
CA LEU A 69 10.14 22.82 -3.28
C LEU A 69 11.59 23.31 -3.14
N MET A 70 11.87 24.11 -2.11
CA MET A 70 13.25 24.54 -1.81
C MET A 70 14.12 23.37 -1.40
N ALA A 71 13.64 22.49 -0.51
CA ALA A 71 14.38 21.30 -0.08
C ALA A 71 14.69 20.36 -1.26
N ASP A 72 13.77 20.27 -2.23
CA ASP A 72 13.89 19.47 -3.44
C ASP A 72 14.71 20.15 -4.57
N GLY A 73 15.31 21.32 -4.27
CA GLY A 73 16.15 22.07 -5.23
C GLY A 73 15.37 22.72 -6.38
N ALA A 74 14.04 22.87 -6.25
CA ALA A 74 13.15 23.42 -7.27
C ALA A 74 13.02 24.97 -7.19
N VAL A 75 13.81 25.62 -6.34
CA VAL A 75 13.84 27.08 -6.21
C VAL A 75 15.26 27.57 -6.39
N GLU A 76 15.44 28.50 -7.33
CA GLU A 76 16.73 29.15 -7.59
C GLU A 76 16.65 30.64 -7.29
N VAL A 77 17.75 31.17 -6.77
CA VAL A 77 17.96 32.62 -6.59
C VAL A 77 19.19 33.00 -7.38
N ARG A 78 19.07 33.94 -8.33
CA ARG A 78 20.18 34.35 -9.23
C ARG A 78 20.83 33.18 -9.97
N GLY A 79 20.03 32.17 -10.35
CA GLY A 79 20.50 30.95 -11.05
C GLY A 79 21.20 29.91 -10.16
N VAL A 80 21.12 30.05 -8.83
CA VAL A 80 21.69 29.12 -7.86
C VAL A 80 20.56 28.48 -7.04
N ALA A 81 20.50 27.14 -7.00
CA ALA A 81 19.52 26.42 -6.21
C ALA A 81 19.63 26.76 -4.71
N GLN A 82 18.50 27.09 -4.10
CA GLN A 82 18.44 27.54 -2.70
C GLN A 82 17.58 26.57 -1.87
N SER A 83 18.23 25.71 -1.09
CA SER A 83 17.56 24.74 -0.21
C SER A 83 17.23 25.29 1.18
N LYS A 84 17.92 26.35 1.63
CA LYS A 84 17.76 26.89 2.98
C LYS A 84 16.62 27.89 3.06
N ALA A 85 15.47 27.49 3.62
CA ALA A 85 14.26 28.31 3.77
C ALA A 85 14.47 29.64 4.53
N SER A 86 15.48 29.73 5.38
CA SER A 86 15.83 30.93 6.14
C SER A 86 16.79 31.86 5.41
N ALA A 87 17.25 31.54 4.20
CA ALA A 87 18.13 32.41 3.41
C ALA A 87 17.49 33.76 3.18
N ARG A 88 18.34 34.82 3.10
CA ARG A 88 17.90 36.20 2.87
C ARG A 88 17.99 36.54 1.40
N ILE A 89 16.95 37.21 0.89
CA ILE A 89 16.87 37.71 -0.48
C ILE A 89 17.10 39.22 -0.53
N ALA A 90 17.54 39.74 -1.66
CA ALA A 90 17.72 41.14 -1.91
C ALA A 90 16.66 41.68 -2.88
N ALA A 91 16.33 42.95 -2.75
CA ALA A 91 15.48 43.62 -3.72
C ALA A 91 16.09 43.49 -5.13
N GLY A 92 15.25 43.16 -6.10
CA GLY A 92 15.66 42.97 -7.49
C GLY A 92 16.12 41.52 -7.81
N ASP A 93 16.26 40.63 -6.83
CA ASP A 93 16.53 39.22 -7.09
C ASP A 93 15.42 38.58 -7.94
N HIS A 94 15.81 37.69 -8.80
CA HIS A 94 14.87 36.84 -9.53
C HIS A 94 14.85 35.46 -8.90
N LEU A 95 13.64 35.04 -8.46
CA LEU A 95 13.39 33.73 -7.91
C LEU A 95 12.77 32.90 -9.03
N HIS A 96 13.45 31.84 -9.44
CA HIS A 96 12.94 30.84 -10.38
C HIS A 96 12.37 29.70 -9.57
N VAL A 97 11.09 29.41 -9.74
CA VAL A 97 10.36 28.39 -8.99
C VAL A 97 9.77 27.37 -9.95
N GLU A 98 10.20 26.12 -9.85
CA GLU A 98 9.58 25.01 -10.51
C GLU A 98 8.45 24.49 -9.62
N LEU A 99 7.21 24.69 -10.03
CA LEU A 99 6.02 24.22 -9.32
C LEU A 99 5.80 22.73 -9.64
N ARG A 100 6.50 21.87 -8.92
CA ARG A 100 6.40 20.41 -9.06
C ARG A 100 5.17 19.92 -8.31
N PRO A 101 4.41 18.92 -8.83
CA PRO A 101 3.36 18.28 -8.05
C PRO A 101 3.91 17.81 -6.70
N THR A 102 3.17 18.04 -5.61
CA THR A 102 3.58 17.51 -4.30
C THR A 102 3.62 15.99 -4.38
N GLN A 103 4.53 15.35 -3.62
CA GLN A 103 4.52 13.91 -3.46
C GLN A 103 3.13 13.39 -3.03
N GLN A 104 2.38 14.21 -2.27
CA GLN A 104 1.00 13.90 -1.89
C GLN A 104 0.03 13.96 -3.08
N ALA A 105 0.23 14.86 -4.04
CA ALA A 105 -0.57 14.92 -5.27
C ALA A 105 -0.32 13.69 -6.17
N GLN A 106 0.88 13.12 -6.12
CA GLN A 106 1.23 11.89 -6.82
C GLN A 106 0.70 10.63 -6.13
N ALA A 107 0.22 10.73 -4.89
CA ALA A 107 -0.27 9.59 -4.10
C ALA A 107 -1.43 8.82 -4.76
N PHE A 108 -2.16 9.43 -5.69
CA PHE A 108 -3.31 8.84 -6.38
C PHE A 108 -3.10 8.69 -7.89
N VAL A 109 -1.86 8.72 -8.36
CA VAL A 109 -1.52 8.49 -9.77
C VAL A 109 -1.50 6.99 -10.03
N PRO A 110 -2.16 6.49 -11.12
CA PRO A 110 -2.06 5.10 -11.52
C PRO A 110 -0.62 4.72 -11.85
N GLU A 111 -0.15 3.59 -11.33
CA GLU A 111 1.17 3.05 -11.63
C GLU A 111 1.04 1.58 -12.06
N ALA A 112 1.55 1.24 -13.24
CA ALA A 112 1.55 -0.14 -13.72
C ALA A 112 2.41 -1.01 -12.79
N MET A 113 1.80 -2.03 -12.20
CA MET A 113 2.49 -3.06 -11.43
C MET A 113 1.80 -4.42 -11.62
N THR A 114 2.59 -5.48 -11.52
CA THR A 114 2.04 -6.83 -11.56
C THR A 114 1.34 -7.13 -10.23
N LEU A 115 0.04 -7.39 -10.29
CA LEU A 115 -0.74 -7.86 -9.16
C LEU A 115 -0.89 -9.38 -9.28
N ASP A 116 -0.58 -10.10 -8.21
CA ASP A 116 -0.82 -11.54 -8.12
C ASP A 116 -2.30 -11.76 -7.76
N VAL A 117 -3.12 -11.95 -8.81
CA VAL A 117 -4.57 -12.07 -8.72
C VAL A 117 -4.96 -13.52 -8.42
N VAL A 118 -5.60 -13.74 -7.28
CA VAL A 118 -6.12 -15.04 -6.84
C VAL A 118 -7.53 -15.28 -7.36
N PHE A 119 -8.35 -14.23 -7.38
CA PHE A 119 -9.73 -14.23 -7.88
C PHE A 119 -10.12 -12.85 -8.34
N GLU A 120 -10.85 -12.79 -9.44
CA GLU A 120 -11.41 -11.53 -9.94
C GLU A 120 -12.72 -11.77 -10.68
N ASP A 121 -13.72 -10.94 -10.36
CA ASP A 121 -14.96 -10.84 -11.13
C ASP A 121 -15.36 -9.36 -11.32
N ALA A 122 -16.63 -9.08 -11.57
CA ALA A 122 -17.12 -7.72 -11.75
C ALA A 122 -17.08 -6.88 -10.47
N ASP A 123 -17.20 -7.49 -9.29
CA ASP A 123 -17.43 -6.83 -8.02
C ASP A 123 -16.31 -7.04 -7.00
N LEU A 124 -15.59 -8.15 -7.08
CA LEU A 124 -14.59 -8.56 -6.11
C LEU A 124 -13.26 -8.86 -6.79
N LEU A 125 -12.17 -8.40 -6.18
CA LEU A 125 -10.81 -8.77 -6.49
C LEU A 125 -10.15 -9.30 -5.21
N VAL A 126 -9.54 -10.47 -5.29
CA VAL A 126 -8.69 -11.04 -4.23
C VAL A 126 -7.29 -11.15 -4.77
N ILE A 127 -6.34 -10.57 -4.07
CA ILE A 127 -4.93 -10.57 -4.45
C ILE A 127 -4.07 -11.22 -3.39
N HIS A 128 -2.93 -11.73 -3.82
CA HIS A 128 -1.83 -12.13 -2.97
C HIS A 128 -0.81 -10.99 -2.90
N LYS A 129 -0.85 -10.21 -1.80
CA LYS A 129 0.09 -9.10 -1.62
C LYS A 129 1.48 -9.62 -1.26
N PRO A 130 2.55 -9.27 -1.99
CA PRO A 130 3.91 -9.60 -1.58
C PRO A 130 4.32 -8.82 -0.32
N ALA A 131 5.30 -9.35 0.41
CA ALA A 131 6.01 -8.59 1.43
C ALA A 131 6.77 -7.42 0.78
N GLY A 132 6.94 -6.31 1.50
CA GLY A 132 7.59 -5.09 0.99
C GLY A 132 6.64 -4.10 0.32
N LEU A 133 5.46 -4.52 -0.14
CA LEU A 133 4.48 -3.63 -0.78
C LEU A 133 3.64 -2.89 0.26
N VAL A 134 3.67 -1.56 0.21
CA VAL A 134 2.82 -0.69 1.03
C VAL A 134 1.40 -0.65 0.44
N VAL A 135 0.38 -0.71 1.28
CA VAL A 135 -1.03 -0.74 0.82
C VAL A 135 -1.53 0.64 0.41
N HIS A 136 -1.31 1.65 1.25
CA HIS A 136 -1.76 3.03 1.02
C HIS A 136 -0.61 4.01 1.07
N PRO A 137 -0.65 5.07 0.25
CA PRO A 137 0.29 6.17 0.38
C PRO A 137 0.32 6.73 1.81
N ALA A 138 1.52 6.99 2.30
CA ALA A 138 1.77 7.57 3.60
C ALA A 138 3.12 8.30 3.59
N ALA A 139 3.42 9.07 4.64
CA ALA A 139 4.71 9.74 4.79
C ALA A 139 5.88 8.76 4.56
N GLY A 140 6.75 9.08 3.60
CA GLY A 140 7.87 8.25 3.17
C GLY A 140 7.55 7.17 2.11
N ASN A 141 6.26 7.01 1.71
CA ASN A 141 5.84 6.08 0.65
C ASN A 141 4.60 6.65 -0.05
N TRP A 142 4.81 7.64 -0.94
CA TRP A 142 3.71 8.32 -1.63
C TRP A 142 3.32 7.64 -2.95
N THR A 143 4.24 6.89 -3.55
CA THR A 143 4.13 6.19 -4.83
C THR A 143 4.51 4.72 -4.67
N GLY A 144 4.33 3.89 -5.69
CA GLY A 144 4.66 2.46 -5.65
C GLY A 144 3.82 1.67 -4.64
N THR A 145 2.62 2.13 -4.32
CA THR A 145 1.75 1.45 -3.37
C THR A 145 0.73 0.56 -4.07
N LEU A 146 0.14 -0.38 -3.33
CA LEU A 146 -0.94 -1.20 -3.87
C LEU A 146 -2.09 -0.33 -4.42
N LEU A 147 -2.39 0.79 -3.78
CA LEU A 147 -3.40 1.73 -4.24
C LEU A 147 -3.08 2.24 -5.66
N ASN A 148 -1.82 2.62 -5.94
CA ASN A 148 -1.38 3.06 -7.28
C ASN A 148 -1.54 1.93 -8.31
N GLY A 149 -1.19 0.69 -7.95
CA GLY A 149 -1.38 -0.48 -8.80
C GLY A 149 -2.84 -0.78 -9.10
N LEU A 150 -3.73 -0.66 -8.13
CA LEU A 150 -5.17 -0.86 -8.31
C LEU A 150 -5.79 0.21 -9.21
N LEU A 151 -5.34 1.46 -9.10
CA LEU A 151 -5.76 2.54 -10.00
C LEU A 151 -5.39 2.24 -11.46
N ALA A 152 -4.26 1.58 -11.71
CA ALA A 152 -3.85 1.17 -13.05
C ALA A 152 -4.56 -0.13 -13.51
N HIS A 153 -4.82 -1.06 -12.58
CA HIS A 153 -5.42 -2.36 -12.90
C HIS A 153 -6.90 -2.27 -13.29
N HIS A 154 -7.66 -1.39 -12.63
CA HIS A 154 -9.10 -1.30 -12.80
C HIS A 154 -9.55 0.15 -12.99
N ALA A 155 -10.04 0.49 -14.20
CA ALA A 155 -10.43 1.86 -14.56
C ALA A 155 -11.49 2.48 -13.61
N GLY A 156 -12.39 1.67 -13.05
CA GLY A 156 -13.36 2.09 -12.05
C GLY A 156 -12.79 2.44 -10.68
N ALA A 157 -11.54 2.04 -10.36
CA ALA A 157 -10.94 2.21 -9.04
C ALA A 157 -10.85 3.67 -8.60
N ALA A 158 -10.62 4.60 -9.54
CA ALA A 158 -10.52 6.03 -9.26
C ALA A 158 -11.82 6.63 -8.68
N SER A 159 -12.98 6.02 -8.97
CA SER A 159 -14.30 6.45 -8.45
C SER A 159 -14.64 5.82 -7.09
N LEU A 160 -13.83 4.86 -6.63
CA LEU A 160 -14.06 4.12 -5.38
C LEU A 160 -13.27 4.71 -4.21
N PRO A 161 -13.84 4.73 -3.00
CA PRO A 161 -13.09 5.08 -1.82
C PRO A 161 -11.82 4.20 -1.70
N ARG A 162 -10.63 4.83 -1.63
CA ARG A 162 -9.33 4.15 -1.51
C ARG A 162 -9.08 3.09 -2.59
N ALA A 163 -9.51 3.35 -3.82
CA ALA A 163 -9.41 2.41 -4.95
C ALA A 163 -10.01 1.01 -4.64
N GLY A 164 -11.07 0.96 -3.83
CA GLY A 164 -11.74 -0.28 -3.46
C GLY A 164 -11.12 -1.06 -2.29
N ILE A 165 -10.03 -0.59 -1.69
CA ILE A 165 -9.36 -1.26 -0.57
C ILE A 165 -10.22 -1.17 0.70
N VAL A 166 -10.63 -2.31 1.25
CA VAL A 166 -11.52 -2.43 2.41
C VAL A 166 -10.80 -2.80 3.71
N HIS A 167 -9.59 -3.35 3.62
CA HIS A 167 -8.70 -3.62 4.75
C HIS A 167 -7.23 -3.51 4.34
N ARG A 168 -6.31 -3.67 5.27
CA ARG A 168 -4.88 -3.54 5.00
C ARG A 168 -4.06 -4.64 5.62
N LEU A 169 -2.91 -4.89 5.03
CA LEU A 169 -1.77 -5.59 5.62
C LEU A 169 -0.63 -4.59 5.86
N ASP A 170 0.26 -4.91 6.80
CA ASP A 170 1.48 -4.13 6.98
C ASP A 170 2.40 -4.29 5.76
N LYS A 171 3.33 -3.37 5.56
CA LYS A 171 4.29 -3.37 4.43
C LYS A 171 4.88 -4.76 4.21
N ASP A 172 5.46 -5.34 5.25
CA ASP A 172 6.21 -6.59 5.18
C ASP A 172 5.39 -7.84 5.54
N THR A 173 4.08 -7.70 5.73
CA THR A 173 3.15 -8.81 5.83
C THR A 173 2.69 -9.21 4.43
N SER A 174 2.81 -10.49 4.11
CA SER A 174 2.36 -11.08 2.83
C SER A 174 0.98 -11.71 2.94
N GLY A 175 0.38 -12.07 1.80
CA GLY A 175 -0.82 -12.90 1.72
C GLY A 175 -2.07 -12.20 1.21
N LEU A 176 -3.21 -12.81 1.48
CA LEU A 176 -4.50 -12.49 0.87
C LEU A 176 -5.06 -11.14 1.29
N MET A 177 -5.52 -10.37 0.30
CA MET A 177 -6.26 -9.12 0.49
C MET A 177 -7.50 -9.05 -0.38
N LEU A 178 -8.58 -8.46 0.19
CA LEU A 178 -9.85 -8.18 -0.49
C LEU A 178 -9.88 -6.74 -1.00
N VAL A 179 -10.37 -6.57 -2.21
CA VAL A 179 -10.62 -5.28 -2.86
C VAL A 179 -11.99 -5.32 -3.53
N GLY A 180 -12.84 -4.35 -3.26
CA GLY A 180 -14.11 -4.19 -3.94
C GLY A 180 -13.92 -3.45 -5.26
N LYS A 181 -14.52 -3.95 -6.36
CA LYS A 181 -14.44 -3.33 -7.68
C LYS A 181 -15.64 -2.45 -8.02
N SER A 182 -16.73 -2.57 -7.27
CA SER A 182 -17.90 -1.71 -7.36
C SER A 182 -18.20 -1.03 -6.01
N ARG A 183 -18.90 0.10 -6.05
CA ARG A 183 -19.28 0.83 -4.83
C ARG A 183 -20.11 -0.05 -3.89
N GLN A 184 -21.06 -0.79 -4.45
CA GLN A 184 -21.91 -1.71 -3.70
C GLN A 184 -21.09 -2.81 -3.01
N ALA A 185 -20.12 -3.39 -3.72
CA ALA A 185 -19.21 -4.39 -3.15
C ALA A 185 -18.33 -3.81 -2.04
N VAL A 186 -17.77 -2.61 -2.22
CA VAL A 186 -16.97 -1.93 -1.17
C VAL A 186 -17.80 -1.73 0.09
N GLU A 187 -19.03 -1.20 -0.04
CA GLU A 187 -19.92 -0.98 1.10
C GLU A 187 -20.32 -2.28 1.80
N ALA A 188 -20.62 -3.34 1.03
CA ALA A 188 -20.95 -4.67 1.56
C ALA A 188 -19.77 -5.30 2.30
N LEU A 189 -18.56 -5.27 1.71
CA LEU A 189 -17.34 -5.78 2.33
C LEU A 189 -16.98 -5.03 3.62
N VAL A 190 -17.10 -3.70 3.63
CA VAL A 190 -16.85 -2.89 4.85
C VAL A 190 -17.83 -3.29 5.95
N ARG A 191 -19.13 -3.47 5.64
CA ARG A 191 -20.13 -3.94 6.60
C ARG A 191 -19.80 -5.35 7.10
N ALA A 192 -19.47 -6.29 6.20
CA ALA A 192 -19.14 -7.67 6.57
C ALA A 192 -17.89 -7.75 7.47
N ILE A 193 -16.86 -6.94 7.19
CA ILE A 193 -15.67 -6.84 8.05
C ILE A 193 -16.03 -6.27 9.43
N ALA A 194 -16.86 -5.23 9.48
CA ALA A 194 -17.31 -4.62 10.74
C ALA A 194 -18.17 -5.59 11.57
N ALA A 195 -19.03 -6.39 10.90
CA ALA A 195 -19.86 -7.45 11.50
C ALA A 195 -19.06 -8.72 11.86
N ARG A 196 -17.77 -8.78 11.53
CA ARG A 196 -16.88 -9.96 11.72
C ARG A 196 -17.30 -11.20 10.89
N GLU A 197 -18.01 -10.98 9.82
CA GLU A 197 -18.46 -12.04 8.89
C GLU A 197 -17.35 -12.45 7.91
N VAL A 198 -16.26 -11.69 7.81
CA VAL A 198 -15.07 -12.03 7.04
C VAL A 198 -14.05 -12.69 7.96
N SER A 199 -13.82 -13.98 7.81
CA SER A 199 -12.78 -14.70 8.53
C SER A 199 -11.42 -14.46 7.90
N ARG A 200 -10.50 -13.87 8.68
CA ARG A 200 -9.12 -13.56 8.26
C ARG A 200 -8.17 -14.31 9.16
N GLN A 201 -7.46 -15.26 8.58
CA GLN A 201 -6.55 -16.14 9.32
C GLN A 201 -5.13 -15.99 8.78
N TYR A 202 -4.20 -15.91 9.70
CA TYR A 202 -2.79 -15.68 9.43
C TYR A 202 -1.95 -16.81 9.98
N LEU A 203 -0.92 -17.16 9.25
CA LEU A 203 0.16 -18.01 9.73
C LEU A 203 1.27 -17.11 10.27
N ALA A 204 1.79 -17.45 11.44
CA ALA A 204 2.86 -16.69 12.06
C ALA A 204 3.89 -17.63 12.71
N LEU A 205 5.18 -17.27 12.60
CA LEU A 205 6.27 -17.93 13.31
C LEU A 205 6.69 -17.01 14.46
N ALA A 206 6.54 -17.48 15.69
CA ALA A 206 6.75 -16.71 16.91
C ALA A 206 7.91 -17.26 17.73
N HIS A 207 8.63 -16.39 18.44
CA HIS A 207 9.73 -16.81 19.32
C HIS A 207 9.28 -17.64 20.51
N GLY A 208 10.09 -18.61 20.84
CA GLY A 208 9.98 -19.43 22.04
C GLY A 208 8.98 -20.58 21.89
N ARG A 209 9.18 -21.58 22.75
CA ARG A 209 8.29 -22.73 22.82
C ARG A 209 6.94 -22.31 23.43
N TRP A 210 5.86 -22.60 22.72
CA TRP A 210 4.50 -22.34 23.22
C TRP A 210 4.15 -23.26 24.37
N LYS A 211 3.69 -22.68 25.46
CA LYS A 211 3.37 -23.42 26.69
C LYS A 211 1.86 -23.51 26.97
N GLY A 212 1.04 -22.80 26.19
CA GLY A 212 -0.41 -22.79 26.34
C GLY A 212 -1.05 -24.09 25.83
N LEU A 213 -2.12 -24.53 26.48
CA LEU A 213 -3.00 -25.59 26.00
C LEU A 213 -4.21 -24.93 25.31
N GLY A 214 -4.60 -25.43 24.15
CA GLY A 214 -5.76 -24.92 23.39
C GLY A 214 -5.57 -23.52 22.82
N ASP A 215 -6.68 -22.93 22.38
CA ASP A 215 -6.71 -21.61 21.77
C ASP A 215 -6.52 -20.51 22.81
N GLN A 216 -5.65 -19.55 22.53
CA GLN A 216 -5.44 -18.36 23.35
C GLN A 216 -6.26 -17.19 22.80
N HIS A 217 -7.23 -16.71 23.57
CA HIS A 217 -8.04 -15.55 23.21
C HIS A 217 -7.41 -14.28 23.81
N VAL A 218 -6.89 -13.42 22.95
CA VAL A 218 -6.31 -12.14 23.37
C VAL A 218 -7.32 -11.04 23.13
N ASP A 219 -7.89 -10.50 24.23
CA ASP A 219 -8.76 -9.33 24.23
C ASP A 219 -8.06 -8.18 24.94
N GLN A 220 -7.16 -7.51 24.23
CA GLN A 220 -6.34 -6.45 24.76
C GLN A 220 -6.42 -5.22 23.84
N PRO A 221 -6.85 -4.05 24.36
CA PRO A 221 -7.00 -2.85 23.56
C PRO A 221 -5.64 -2.34 23.06
N ILE A 222 -5.61 -1.88 21.82
CA ILE A 222 -4.41 -1.39 21.16
C ILE A 222 -4.52 0.13 20.94
N GLY A 223 -3.49 0.83 21.34
CA GLY A 223 -3.28 2.26 21.14
C GLY A 223 -1.87 2.55 20.65
N ARG A 224 -1.58 3.84 20.42
CA ARG A 224 -0.23 4.27 20.08
C ARG A 224 0.69 4.13 21.30
N ASP A 225 1.90 3.61 21.10
CA ASP A 225 2.91 3.54 22.16
C ASP A 225 3.31 4.95 22.59
N VAL A 226 3.28 5.22 23.91
CA VAL A 226 3.58 6.53 24.48
C VAL A 226 5.07 6.89 24.39
N HIS A 227 5.95 5.88 24.32
CA HIS A 227 7.39 6.04 24.27
C HIS A 227 7.97 5.97 22.85
N ASN A 228 7.25 5.33 21.91
CA ASN A 228 7.71 5.18 20.54
C ASN A 228 6.56 5.36 19.54
N ARG A 229 6.55 6.51 18.87
CA ARG A 229 5.48 6.88 17.91
C ARG A 229 5.36 5.94 16.68
N LEU A 230 6.39 5.13 16.40
CA LEU A 230 6.36 4.15 15.32
C LEU A 230 5.67 2.85 15.72
N ARG A 231 5.42 2.64 17.02
CA ARG A 231 4.84 1.42 17.56
C ARG A 231 3.39 1.61 17.98
N MET A 232 2.68 0.49 17.98
CA MET A 232 1.43 0.31 18.72
C MET A 232 1.73 -0.50 19.97
N ALA A 233 0.88 -0.38 20.99
CA ALA A 233 1.04 -1.12 22.24
C ALA A 233 -0.32 -1.53 22.79
N VAL A 234 -0.35 -2.54 23.66
CA VAL A 234 -1.49 -2.78 24.55
C VAL A 234 -1.57 -1.64 25.55
N VAL A 235 -2.67 -0.88 25.50
CA VAL A 235 -2.89 0.31 26.33
C VAL A 235 -4.19 0.15 27.10
N ARG A 236 -4.11 0.06 28.43
CA ARG A 236 -5.25 -0.14 29.36
C ARG A 236 -5.68 1.14 30.07
N VAL A 237 -5.46 2.31 29.46
CA VAL A 237 -5.78 3.59 30.13
C VAL A 237 -7.24 3.97 29.89
N GLU A 238 -8.00 4.17 30.93
CA GLU A 238 -9.33 4.78 30.89
C GLU A 238 -9.20 6.22 30.33
N GLY A 239 -9.99 6.53 29.28
CA GLY A 239 -9.95 7.83 28.58
C GLY A 239 -8.86 7.98 27.50
N GLY A 240 -8.08 6.94 27.21
CA GLY A 240 -7.04 6.96 26.16
C GLY A 240 -7.58 6.67 24.76
N SER A 241 -6.75 6.96 23.73
CA SER A 241 -7.06 6.71 22.30
C SER A 241 -6.91 5.24 21.88
N SER A 242 -7.04 4.28 22.81
CA SER A 242 -6.98 2.86 22.53
C SER A 242 -8.28 2.34 21.92
N LYS A 243 -8.20 1.30 21.10
CA LYS A 243 -9.33 0.64 20.45
C LYS A 243 -9.37 -0.83 20.83
N THR A 244 -10.55 -1.36 21.05
CA THR A 244 -10.75 -2.81 21.29
C THR A 244 -10.08 -3.61 20.18
N ALA A 245 -9.35 -4.66 20.56
CA ALA A 245 -8.64 -5.53 19.63
C ALA A 245 -8.71 -6.97 20.17
N GLN A 246 -9.16 -7.90 19.30
CA GLN A 246 -9.39 -9.29 19.65
C GLN A 246 -8.74 -10.21 18.62
N THR A 247 -7.91 -11.15 19.10
CA THR A 247 -7.20 -12.14 18.29
C THR A 247 -7.29 -13.49 18.96
N THR A 248 -7.62 -14.54 18.22
CA THR A 248 -7.47 -15.92 18.67
C THR A 248 -6.18 -16.48 18.10
N VAL A 249 -5.34 -17.07 18.94
CA VAL A 249 -4.07 -17.71 18.57
C VAL A 249 -4.13 -19.17 18.90
N ARG A 250 -3.85 -20.02 17.91
CA ARG A 250 -3.80 -21.48 18.02
C ARG A 250 -2.40 -21.96 17.68
N LEU A 251 -1.84 -22.83 18.52
CA LEU A 251 -0.61 -23.54 18.22
C LEU A 251 -0.85 -24.55 17.10
N LEU A 252 0.04 -24.56 16.10
CA LEU A 252 0.06 -25.56 15.05
C LEU A 252 1.21 -26.55 15.26
N ASP A 253 2.40 -26.02 15.55
CA ASP A 253 3.61 -26.83 15.84
C ASP A 253 4.61 -26.02 16.67
N THR A 254 5.54 -26.68 17.37
CA THR A 254 6.49 -26.00 18.24
C THR A 254 7.83 -26.74 18.34
N CYS A 255 8.90 -25.97 18.37
CA CYS A 255 10.25 -26.42 18.72
C CYS A 255 10.79 -25.59 19.90
N ASP A 256 12.05 -25.82 20.31
CA ASP A 256 12.61 -25.12 21.47
C ASP A 256 12.76 -23.61 21.26
N GLN A 257 13.01 -23.16 20.03
CA GLN A 257 13.30 -21.77 19.71
C GLN A 257 12.08 -20.99 19.20
N ALA A 258 11.08 -21.67 18.65
CA ALA A 258 9.92 -21.02 18.04
C ALA A 258 8.67 -21.91 18.04
N SER A 259 7.55 -21.26 17.73
CA SER A 259 6.25 -21.91 17.55
C SER A 259 5.59 -21.38 16.30
N LEU A 260 5.01 -22.30 15.52
CA LEU A 260 4.16 -22.01 14.40
C LEU A 260 2.72 -21.87 14.92
N VAL A 261 2.10 -20.74 14.67
CA VAL A 261 0.75 -20.45 15.17
C VAL A 261 -0.18 -19.96 14.05
N ALA A 262 -1.45 -20.29 14.17
CA ALA A 262 -2.54 -19.70 13.41
C ALA A 262 -3.15 -18.55 14.24
N CYS A 263 -3.33 -17.39 13.62
CA CYS A 263 -3.95 -16.23 14.24
C CYS A 263 -5.24 -15.85 13.51
N LYS A 264 -6.39 -15.89 14.19
CA LYS A 264 -7.68 -15.42 13.65
C LYS A 264 -7.97 -14.02 14.16
N LEU A 265 -8.17 -13.08 13.24
CA LEU A 265 -8.51 -11.69 13.56
C LEU A 265 -10.02 -11.51 13.68
N HIS A 266 -10.48 -11.08 14.87
CA HIS A 266 -11.86 -10.61 15.08
C HIS A 266 -11.97 -9.09 14.85
N THR A 267 -10.88 -8.36 15.02
CA THR A 267 -10.72 -6.93 14.71
C THR A 267 -9.48 -6.74 13.83
N GLY A 268 -9.28 -5.55 13.25
CA GLY A 268 -8.14 -5.27 12.35
C GLY A 268 -7.45 -3.95 12.73
N ARG A 269 -6.76 -3.92 13.88
CA ARG A 269 -5.99 -2.73 14.29
C ARG A 269 -4.58 -2.79 13.69
N THR A 270 -3.96 -1.62 13.54
CA THR A 270 -2.56 -1.52 13.07
C THR A 270 -1.66 -2.41 13.91
N HIS A 271 -0.86 -3.26 13.27
CA HIS A 271 0.09 -4.21 13.88
C HIS A 271 -0.55 -5.19 14.89
N GLN A 272 -1.85 -5.45 14.83
CA GLN A 272 -2.59 -6.13 15.91
C GLN A 272 -1.97 -7.48 16.31
N ILE A 273 -1.74 -8.39 15.36
CA ILE A 273 -1.15 -9.71 15.67
C ILE A 273 0.25 -9.52 16.27
N ARG A 274 1.06 -8.66 15.71
CA ARG A 274 2.43 -8.36 16.16
C ARG A 274 2.47 -7.88 17.61
N VAL A 275 1.56 -6.93 17.95
CA VAL A 275 1.41 -6.41 19.31
C VAL A 275 0.92 -7.48 20.28
N HIS A 276 -0.11 -8.24 19.90
CA HIS A 276 -0.68 -9.27 20.76
C HIS A 276 0.32 -10.41 21.01
N MET A 277 1.06 -10.85 20.00
CA MET A 277 2.08 -11.88 20.13
C MET A 277 3.24 -11.42 21.01
N ALA A 278 3.69 -10.18 20.86
CA ALA A 278 4.69 -9.60 21.75
C ALA A 278 4.19 -9.47 23.20
N TRP A 279 2.92 -9.09 23.40
CA TRP A 279 2.27 -9.01 24.70
C TRP A 279 2.18 -10.39 25.40
N LEU A 280 1.94 -11.46 24.63
CA LEU A 280 1.98 -12.85 25.14
C LEU A 280 3.40 -13.34 25.48
N GLY A 281 4.45 -12.55 25.19
CA GLY A 281 5.85 -12.96 25.37
C GLY A 281 6.42 -13.78 24.22
N HIS A 282 5.68 -13.87 23.09
CA HIS A 282 6.04 -14.60 21.89
C HIS A 282 6.11 -13.65 20.67
N PRO A 283 7.03 -12.66 20.61
CA PRO A 283 7.14 -11.76 19.46
C PRO A 283 7.41 -12.58 18.19
N LEU A 284 6.96 -12.06 17.04
CA LEU A 284 7.16 -12.76 15.78
C LEU A 284 8.64 -12.81 15.40
N VAL A 285 9.09 -13.91 14.84
CA VAL A 285 10.45 -14.05 14.29
C VAL A 285 10.65 -12.98 13.21
N GLY A 286 11.78 -12.29 13.25
CA GLY A 286 12.13 -11.19 12.34
C GLY A 286 11.45 -9.85 12.62
N ASP A 287 10.53 -9.77 13.59
CA ASP A 287 9.84 -8.52 13.95
C ASP A 287 10.65 -7.69 14.95
N THR A 288 11.70 -7.05 14.48
CA THR A 288 12.61 -6.26 15.33
C THR A 288 11.91 -5.09 16.03
N LEU A 289 10.83 -4.56 15.43
CA LEU A 289 10.04 -3.47 16.02
C LEU A 289 9.38 -3.90 17.34
N TYR A 290 8.97 -5.16 17.46
CA TYR A 290 8.27 -5.71 18.63
C TYR A 290 9.11 -6.71 19.44
N GLY A 291 10.44 -6.72 19.26
CA GLY A 291 11.37 -7.53 20.05
C GLY A 291 11.68 -8.89 19.46
N GLY A 292 11.19 -9.18 18.27
CA GLY A 292 11.57 -10.37 17.52
C GLY A 292 12.99 -10.28 16.98
N ARG A 293 13.72 -11.39 16.96
CA ARG A 293 15.05 -11.50 16.37
C ARG A 293 14.98 -12.25 15.05
N VAL A 294 15.97 -12.04 14.21
CA VAL A 294 16.15 -12.83 12.98
C VAL A 294 16.53 -14.26 13.36
N LEU A 295 15.76 -15.23 12.89
CA LEU A 295 16.08 -16.66 12.93
C LEU A 295 15.85 -17.24 11.54
N TRP A 296 16.66 -18.22 11.17
CA TRP A 296 16.52 -18.96 9.89
C TRP A 296 16.34 -18.06 8.66
N GLY A 297 17.05 -16.93 8.62
CA GLY A 297 17.00 -15.99 7.50
C GLY A 297 15.76 -15.08 7.45
N MET A 298 14.79 -15.23 8.38
CA MET A 298 13.61 -14.34 8.44
C MET A 298 14.01 -12.95 8.93
N ALA A 299 14.14 -12.01 7.99
CA ALA A 299 14.55 -10.61 8.25
C ALA A 299 13.37 -9.63 8.41
N ARG A 300 12.14 -10.10 8.25
CA ARG A 300 10.88 -9.36 8.42
C ARG A 300 9.97 -10.11 9.38
N GLN A 301 8.91 -9.45 9.89
CA GLN A 301 7.90 -10.19 10.66
C GLN A 301 7.39 -11.40 9.87
N SER A 302 7.55 -12.60 10.42
CA SER A 302 7.04 -13.83 9.86
C SER A 302 5.54 -13.92 10.08
N LEU A 303 4.81 -13.20 9.23
CA LEU A 303 3.36 -13.07 9.24
C LEU A 303 2.83 -13.12 7.81
N HIS A 304 1.84 -14.00 7.60
CA HIS A 304 1.27 -14.25 6.29
C HIS A 304 -0.25 -14.43 6.40
N ALA A 305 -1.03 -13.66 5.64
CA ALA A 305 -2.48 -13.79 5.55
C ALA A 305 -2.80 -15.01 4.66
N ALA A 306 -2.96 -16.15 5.30
CA ALA A 306 -3.00 -17.45 4.61
C ALA A 306 -4.40 -17.91 4.21
N ARG A 307 -5.45 -17.43 4.90
CA ARG A 307 -6.83 -17.88 4.62
C ARG A 307 -7.82 -16.72 4.77
N LEU A 308 -8.69 -16.60 3.77
CA LEU A 308 -9.84 -15.70 3.77
C LEU A 308 -11.11 -16.49 3.49
N GLU A 309 -12.14 -16.27 4.31
CA GLU A 309 -13.46 -16.84 4.10
C GLU A 309 -14.51 -15.76 4.29
N LEU A 310 -15.42 -15.65 3.34
CA LEU A 310 -16.47 -14.63 3.31
C LEU A 310 -17.64 -15.12 2.44
N LYS A 311 -18.76 -14.40 2.52
CA LYS A 311 -19.79 -14.46 1.48
C LYS A 311 -19.48 -13.41 0.41
N HIS A 312 -19.62 -13.78 -0.85
CA HIS A 312 -19.46 -12.83 -1.97
C HIS A 312 -20.37 -11.61 -1.76
N PRO A 313 -19.85 -10.37 -1.91
CA PRO A 313 -20.55 -9.16 -1.47
C PRO A 313 -21.87 -8.89 -2.20
N ILE A 314 -22.05 -9.45 -3.40
CA ILE A 314 -23.25 -9.25 -4.23
C ILE A 314 -24.09 -10.52 -4.31
N SER A 315 -23.49 -11.65 -4.70
CA SER A 315 -24.23 -12.91 -4.90
C SER A 315 -24.54 -13.68 -3.60
N GLY A 316 -23.83 -13.38 -2.50
CA GLY A 316 -23.95 -14.09 -1.23
C GLY A 316 -23.36 -15.50 -1.21
N GLN A 317 -22.76 -15.97 -2.30
CA GLN A 317 -22.12 -17.28 -2.36
C GLN A 317 -20.95 -17.37 -1.38
N PRO A 318 -20.77 -18.50 -0.67
CA PRO A 318 -19.62 -18.70 0.19
C PRO A 318 -18.33 -18.80 -0.65
N LEU A 319 -17.31 -18.07 -0.24
CA LEU A 319 -15.99 -18.05 -0.86
C LEU A 319 -14.92 -18.38 0.18
N LEU A 320 -13.97 -19.22 -0.22
CA LEU A 320 -12.80 -19.58 0.57
C LEU A 320 -11.55 -19.48 -0.29
N PHE A 321 -10.59 -18.68 0.16
CA PHE A 321 -9.29 -18.51 -0.48
C PHE A 321 -8.17 -18.94 0.45
N ARG A 322 -7.16 -19.61 -0.10
CA ARG A 322 -5.95 -20.03 0.59
C ARG A 322 -4.72 -19.48 -0.11
N SER A 323 -3.68 -19.21 0.63
CA SER A 323 -2.39 -18.76 0.13
C SER A 323 -1.27 -19.52 0.80
N THR A 324 -0.40 -20.10 0.01
CA THR A 324 0.83 -20.76 0.48
C THR A 324 1.78 -19.73 1.08
N PRO A 325 2.44 -20.00 2.23
CA PRO A 325 3.46 -19.13 2.76
C PRO A 325 4.56 -18.83 1.73
N PRO A 326 5.12 -17.62 1.72
CA PRO A 326 6.18 -17.25 0.78
C PRO A 326 7.49 -17.98 1.08
N ALA A 327 8.37 -18.02 0.09
CA ALA A 327 9.60 -18.82 0.11
C ALA A 327 10.48 -18.59 1.36
N ASP A 328 10.63 -17.35 1.80
CA ASP A 328 11.39 -17.02 3.00
C ASP A 328 10.81 -17.66 4.27
N MET A 329 9.49 -17.70 4.38
CA MET A 329 8.81 -18.33 5.51
C MET A 329 8.84 -19.86 5.42
N LEU A 330 8.72 -20.44 4.21
CA LEU A 330 8.86 -21.89 4.00
C LEU A 330 10.28 -22.38 4.36
N LEU A 331 11.31 -21.64 3.93
CA LEU A 331 12.70 -21.95 4.29
C LEU A 331 12.94 -21.86 5.80
N ALA A 332 12.33 -20.90 6.48
CA ALA A 332 12.42 -20.79 7.94
C ALA A 332 11.71 -21.95 8.65
N LEU A 333 10.56 -22.39 8.16
CA LEU A 333 9.86 -23.57 8.68
C LEU A 333 10.68 -24.84 8.49
N GLU A 334 11.23 -25.06 7.31
CA GLU A 334 12.11 -26.19 7.03
C GLU A 334 13.34 -26.19 7.94
N SER A 335 14.03 -25.04 8.04
CA SER A 335 15.25 -24.89 8.85
C SER A 335 14.99 -25.05 10.36
N SER A 336 13.77 -24.78 10.81
CA SER A 336 13.36 -24.91 12.23
C SER A 336 12.87 -26.33 12.57
N GLY A 337 12.61 -27.18 11.57
CA GLY A 337 11.95 -28.47 11.73
C GLY A 337 10.47 -28.37 12.08
N LEU A 338 9.84 -27.21 11.87
CA LEU A 338 8.41 -27.01 12.09
C LEU A 338 7.60 -27.39 10.83
N HIS A 339 6.51 -28.07 11.05
CA HIS A 339 5.68 -28.60 9.97
C HIS A 339 4.42 -27.77 9.80
N TYR A 340 4.21 -27.30 8.58
CA TYR A 340 2.97 -26.65 8.16
C TYR A 340 2.16 -27.60 7.29
N ASN A 341 0.95 -27.94 7.76
CA ASN A 341 -0.02 -28.67 6.96
C ASN A 341 -1.26 -27.79 6.75
N ALA A 342 -1.48 -27.37 5.49
CA ALA A 342 -2.61 -26.53 5.14
C ALA A 342 -3.97 -27.19 5.37
N GLU A 343 -4.06 -28.54 5.25
CA GLU A 343 -5.30 -29.28 5.41
C GLU A 343 -5.70 -29.45 6.88
N SER A 344 -4.73 -29.67 7.77
CA SER A 344 -5.00 -29.81 9.21
C SER A 344 -5.51 -28.54 9.86
N TRP A 345 -5.20 -27.38 9.26
CA TRP A 345 -5.64 -26.09 9.74
C TRP A 345 -7.14 -25.82 9.48
N ASP A 346 -7.69 -26.39 8.39
CA ASP A 346 -9.08 -26.11 7.99
C ASP A 346 -10.13 -26.77 8.89
N SER A 347 -9.85 -27.93 9.46
CA SER A 347 -10.82 -28.70 10.24
C SER A 347 -11.06 -28.18 11.65
N GLU A 348 -10.13 -27.37 12.19
CA GLU A 348 -10.13 -27.05 13.62
C GLU A 348 -10.49 -25.58 13.95
N LEU A 349 -10.38 -24.63 13.00
CA LEU A 349 -10.72 -23.20 13.24
C LEU A 349 -12.17 -22.84 12.90
N ALA A 350 -12.97 -23.78 12.43
CA ALA A 350 -14.38 -23.58 12.09
C ALA A 350 -15.35 -23.76 13.27
N ALA A 351 -14.88 -24.27 14.44
CA ALA A 351 -15.68 -24.49 15.62
C ALA A 351 -15.69 -23.31 16.59
#